data_c212ac39f622c72faa7bf9e847cc386d
#
_entry.id   c212ac39f622c72faa7bf9e847cc386d
#
_cell.length_a   1.000
_cell.length_b   1.000
_cell.length_c   1.000
_cell.angle_alpha   90.00
_cell.angle_beta   90.00
_cell.angle_gamma   90.00
#
_symmetry.space_group_name_H-M   'P 1'
#
loop_
_entity.id
_entity.type
_entity.pdbx_description
1 polymer ?
#
loop_
_entity_poly.entity_id
_entity_poly.type
_entity_poly.pdbx_seq_one_letter_code
_entity_poly.pdbx_strand_id
1 'polypeptide(L)'
;MGLIINTKIQEMLKGFPTVSDKYNVLPAVLDGDVPVGFGDVVVYSGTAGYYTKPATITSAAEVAGFVVATNVKVPENYPGTVVQVNPGEAFNLLHSGYIAVALDAGATDANVAAGKKVAVLPNGKITTSGTATAIDLDGVVFTGTKETVGGVKLAEIYKAC
;
A
#
# COMPACT_ATOMS: atom_id res chain seq x y z
N MET A 1 6.04 10.98 37.99
CA MET A 1 6.61 11.24 36.67
C MET A 1 5.68 10.63 35.64
N GLY A 2 4.90 11.48 34.98
CA GLY A 2 3.99 10.99 33.95
C GLY A 2 4.80 10.39 32.80
N LEU A 3 4.43 9.18 32.39
CA LEU A 3 4.86 8.63 31.12
C LEU A 3 4.40 9.65 30.07
N ILE A 4 5.33 10.36 29.46
CA ILE A 4 5.02 11.10 28.25
C ILE A 4 4.85 10.03 27.18
N ILE A 5 3.67 9.46 27.12
CA ILE A 5 3.22 8.78 25.91
C ILE A 5 3.24 9.90 24.88
N ASN A 6 4.21 9.84 24.02
CA ASN A 6 4.23 10.70 22.87
C ASN A 6 2.99 10.35 22.06
N THR A 7 1.89 11.04 22.35
CA THR A 7 0.63 10.95 21.64
C THR A 7 0.71 11.65 20.28
N LYS A 8 1.91 11.97 19.80
CA LYS A 8 2.09 12.13 18.39
C LYS A 8 1.61 10.82 17.78
N ILE A 9 0.38 10.84 17.33
CA ILE A 9 -0.17 9.83 16.43
C ILE A 9 0.96 9.56 15.45
N GLN A 10 1.45 8.34 15.45
CA GLN A 10 2.55 7.97 14.57
C GLN A 10 2.16 8.45 13.18
N GLU A 11 2.97 9.32 12.62
CA GLU A 11 2.78 9.72 11.24
C GLU A 11 2.61 8.46 10.41
N MET A 12 1.58 8.43 9.58
CA MET A 12 1.37 7.28 8.69
C MET A 12 2.62 7.10 7.85
N LEU A 13 3.17 5.92 7.85
CA LEU A 13 4.32 5.56 7.02
C LEU A 13 3.84 4.62 5.91
N LYS A 14 4.05 5.03 4.66
CA LYS A 14 3.66 4.24 3.49
C LYS A 14 4.17 2.81 3.58
N GLY A 15 3.27 1.84 3.40
CA GLY A 15 3.58 0.42 3.45
C GLY A 15 3.68 -0.19 4.83
N PHE A 16 3.56 0.60 5.90
CA PHE A 16 3.53 0.06 7.26
C PHE A 16 2.12 -0.35 7.66
N PRO A 17 1.96 -1.51 8.34
CA PRO A 17 0.72 -1.85 9.00
C PRO A 17 0.36 -0.79 10.03
N THR A 18 -0.88 -0.31 9.98
CA THR A 18 -1.36 0.72 10.91
C THR A 18 -1.95 0.13 12.18
N VAL A 19 -2.29 -1.16 12.15
CA VAL A 19 -2.74 -1.93 13.31
C VAL A 19 -1.86 -3.18 13.39
N SER A 20 -0.93 -3.18 14.34
CA SER A 20 0.18 -4.14 14.40
C SER A 20 -0.21 -5.59 14.68
N ASP A 21 -1.38 -5.82 15.28
CA ASP A 21 -1.87 -7.14 15.64
C ASP A 21 -2.97 -7.69 14.70
N LYS A 22 -3.29 -6.93 13.66
CA LYS A 22 -4.41 -7.24 12.75
C LYS A 22 -3.99 -7.22 11.28
N TYR A 23 -2.90 -7.91 10.98
CA TYR A 23 -2.50 -8.10 9.58
C TYR A 23 -1.88 -9.47 9.38
N ASN A 24 -2.07 -10.01 8.19
CA ASN A 24 -1.43 -11.22 7.71
C ASN A 24 -0.66 -10.93 6.44
N VAL A 25 0.52 -11.50 6.34
CA VAL A 25 1.37 -11.38 5.17
C VAL A 25 1.73 -12.75 4.61
N LEU A 26 1.95 -12.80 3.32
CA LEU A 26 2.48 -13.95 2.62
C LEU A 26 3.90 -13.65 2.15
N PRO A 27 4.81 -14.61 2.23
CA PRO A 27 6.14 -14.45 1.65
C PRO A 27 6.02 -14.37 0.12
N ALA A 28 6.77 -13.47 -0.47
CA ALA A 28 6.74 -13.18 -1.90
C ALA A 28 8.14 -12.84 -2.40
N VAL A 29 8.37 -12.99 -3.69
CA VAL A 29 9.59 -12.58 -4.36
C VAL A 29 9.23 -11.63 -5.51
N LEU A 30 9.97 -10.55 -5.65
CA LEU A 30 9.77 -9.62 -6.75
C LEU A 30 10.42 -10.15 -8.03
N ASP A 31 9.62 -10.34 -9.03
CA ASP A 31 10.02 -10.73 -10.38
C ASP A 31 10.11 -9.52 -11.31
N GLY A 32 10.71 -9.69 -12.47
CA GLY A 32 10.88 -8.61 -13.45
C GLY A 32 12.11 -7.75 -13.18
N ASP A 33 12.15 -6.57 -13.81
CA ASP A 33 13.32 -5.69 -13.80
C ASP A 33 13.08 -4.36 -13.09
N VAL A 34 11.88 -4.14 -12.54
CA VAL A 34 11.48 -2.84 -11.99
C VAL A 34 11.23 -2.98 -10.48
N PRO A 35 11.89 -2.17 -9.64
CA PRO A 35 11.65 -2.19 -8.20
C PRO A 35 10.26 -1.65 -7.83
N VAL A 36 9.78 -2.07 -6.66
CA VAL A 36 8.52 -1.59 -6.07
C VAL A 36 8.77 -0.95 -4.72
N GLY A 37 8.03 0.12 -4.41
CA GLY A 37 8.07 0.76 -3.11
C GLY A 37 7.18 0.06 -2.09
N PHE A 38 7.41 0.33 -0.82
CA PHE A 38 6.52 -0.10 0.25
C PHE A 38 5.13 0.55 0.06
N GLY A 39 4.08 -0.23 0.25
CA GLY A 39 2.70 0.18 0.04
C GLY A 39 2.26 0.24 -1.43
N ASP A 40 3.14 -0.07 -2.36
CA ASP A 40 2.78 -0.16 -3.78
C ASP A 40 2.02 -1.45 -4.07
N VAL A 41 1.23 -1.40 -5.13
CA VAL A 41 0.49 -2.55 -5.66
C VAL A 41 1.43 -3.42 -6.47
N VAL A 42 1.27 -4.74 -6.33
CA VAL A 42 1.91 -5.73 -7.19
C VAL A 42 0.86 -6.64 -7.83
N VAL A 43 1.21 -7.16 -8.98
CA VAL A 43 0.37 -8.08 -9.76
C VAL A 43 1.02 -9.46 -9.85
N TYR A 44 0.23 -10.47 -10.19
CA TYR A 44 0.74 -11.83 -10.38
C TYR A 44 1.69 -11.88 -11.57
N SER A 45 2.85 -12.54 -11.41
CA SER A 45 3.81 -12.71 -12.49
C SER A 45 3.52 -13.93 -13.39
N GLY A 46 2.57 -14.76 -12.98
CA GLY A 46 2.30 -16.05 -13.62
C GLY A 46 3.02 -17.24 -13.00
N THR A 47 3.98 -17.00 -12.12
CA THR A 47 4.67 -18.02 -11.33
C THR A 47 4.23 -17.93 -9.87
N ALA A 48 3.89 -19.05 -9.24
CA ALA A 48 3.44 -19.07 -7.86
C ALA A 48 4.49 -18.49 -6.91
N GLY A 49 4.08 -17.57 -6.04
CA GLY A 49 4.96 -16.88 -5.09
C GLY A 49 5.78 -15.73 -5.67
N TYR A 50 5.66 -15.46 -6.98
CA TYR A 50 6.35 -14.37 -7.65
C TYR A 50 5.35 -13.30 -8.11
N TYR A 51 5.73 -12.06 -7.92
CA TYR A 51 4.90 -10.89 -8.20
C TYR A 51 5.74 -9.83 -8.88
N THR A 52 5.11 -8.98 -9.66
CA THR A 52 5.81 -7.94 -10.42
C THR A 52 5.13 -6.59 -10.27
N LYS A 53 5.87 -5.53 -10.53
CA LYS A 53 5.29 -4.20 -10.66
C LYS A 53 4.37 -4.17 -11.87
N PRO A 54 3.14 -3.65 -11.73
CA PRO A 54 2.24 -3.57 -12.86
C PRO A 54 2.78 -2.61 -13.94
N ALA A 55 2.82 -3.07 -15.18
CA ALA A 55 3.00 -2.22 -16.35
C ALA A 55 1.67 -1.58 -16.77
N THR A 56 0.63 -2.41 -16.85
CA THR A 56 -0.75 -1.95 -17.10
C THR A 56 -1.71 -2.91 -16.41
N ILE A 57 -2.62 -2.37 -15.59
CA ILE A 57 -3.70 -3.13 -14.96
C ILE A 57 -4.96 -2.90 -15.78
N THR A 58 -5.65 -3.97 -16.15
CA THR A 58 -6.93 -3.92 -16.87
C THR A 58 -8.10 -4.44 -16.06
N SER A 59 -7.82 -5.20 -15.00
CA SER A 59 -8.83 -5.83 -14.15
C SER A 59 -8.36 -5.92 -12.71
N ALA A 60 -9.28 -5.86 -11.76
CA ALA A 60 -8.99 -6.04 -10.33
C ALA A 60 -8.40 -7.41 -10.01
N ALA A 61 -8.72 -8.43 -10.79
CA ALA A 61 -8.22 -9.79 -10.61
C ALA A 61 -6.71 -9.93 -10.83
N GLU A 62 -6.09 -9.00 -11.54
CA GLU A 62 -4.64 -8.98 -11.76
C GLU A 62 -3.87 -8.52 -10.52
N VAL A 63 -4.51 -7.76 -9.63
CA VAL A 63 -3.88 -7.22 -8.43
C VAL A 63 -3.75 -8.30 -7.37
N ALA A 64 -2.51 -8.61 -7.00
CA ALA A 64 -2.22 -9.60 -5.96
C ALA A 64 -2.32 -9.00 -4.55
N GLY A 65 -1.87 -7.78 -4.36
CA GLY A 65 -1.90 -7.11 -3.06
C GLY A 65 -0.94 -5.93 -2.98
N PHE A 66 -0.54 -5.62 -1.76
CA PHE A 66 0.29 -4.47 -1.42
C PHE A 66 1.60 -4.92 -0.79
N VAL A 67 2.68 -4.22 -1.08
CA VAL A 67 4.00 -4.49 -0.49
C VAL A 67 4.02 -3.95 0.95
N VAL A 68 4.26 -4.83 1.91
CA VAL A 68 4.38 -4.45 3.32
C VAL A 68 5.82 -4.09 3.65
N ALA A 69 6.00 -2.97 4.32
CA ALA A 69 7.31 -2.55 4.81
C ALA A 69 7.88 -3.53 5.84
N THR A 70 9.17 -3.77 5.76
CA THR A 70 9.90 -4.57 6.74
C THR A 70 10.92 -3.70 7.48
N ASN A 71 11.08 -3.94 8.78
CA ASN A 71 12.02 -3.18 9.61
C ASN A 71 13.48 -3.29 9.14
N VAL A 72 13.80 -4.35 8.40
CA VAL A 72 15.16 -4.60 7.90
C VAL A 72 15.58 -3.61 6.80
N LYS A 73 14.60 -3.04 6.10
CA LYS A 73 14.85 -2.13 4.97
C LYS A 73 14.46 -0.68 5.23
N VAL A 74 14.05 -0.35 6.44
CA VAL A 74 13.68 1.02 6.79
C VAL A 74 14.96 1.82 7.08
N PRO A 75 15.31 2.81 6.26
CA PRO A 75 16.47 3.64 6.54
C PRO A 75 16.21 4.54 7.75
N GLU A 76 17.30 4.95 8.40
CA GLU A 76 17.25 5.85 9.55
C GLU A 76 16.45 7.14 9.28
N ASN A 77 16.46 7.61 8.05
CA ASN A 77 15.78 8.84 7.62
C ASN A 77 14.40 8.60 6.95
N TYR A 78 13.82 7.43 7.13
CA TYR A 78 12.46 7.20 6.63
C TYR A 78 11.45 8.14 7.32
N PRO A 79 10.50 8.79 6.62
CA PRO A 79 10.08 8.57 5.24
C PRO A 79 10.83 9.39 4.16
N GLY A 80 11.84 10.15 4.51
CA GLY A 80 12.56 11.00 3.56
C GLY A 80 13.36 10.29 2.48
N THR A 81 13.61 8.97 2.65
CA THR A 81 14.33 8.14 1.67
C THR A 81 13.36 7.16 1.00
N VAL A 82 13.48 7.02 -0.30
CA VAL A 82 12.72 6.00 -1.04
C VAL A 82 13.23 4.62 -0.64
N VAL A 83 12.40 3.84 0.02
CA VAL A 83 12.67 2.45 0.36
C VAL A 83 11.88 1.57 -0.59
N GLN A 84 12.57 0.64 -1.21
CA GLN A 84 12.01 -0.22 -2.25
C GLN A 84 12.51 -1.65 -2.12
N VAL A 85 11.76 -2.56 -2.71
CA VAL A 85 12.15 -3.95 -2.94
C VAL A 85 12.70 -4.02 -4.36
N ASN A 86 13.90 -4.57 -4.51
CA ASN A 86 14.52 -4.74 -5.82
C ASN A 86 14.15 -6.10 -6.43
N PRO A 87 14.24 -6.23 -7.75
CA PRO A 87 14.03 -7.51 -8.43
C PRO A 87 14.87 -8.63 -7.83
N GLY A 88 14.25 -9.81 -7.63
CA GLY A 88 14.89 -10.96 -6.99
C GLY A 88 14.86 -10.96 -5.46
N GLU A 89 14.50 -9.86 -4.83
CA GLU A 89 14.39 -9.78 -3.37
C GLU A 89 13.07 -10.34 -2.87
N ALA A 90 13.14 -10.95 -1.67
CA ALA A 90 11.96 -11.35 -0.94
C ALA A 90 11.29 -10.15 -0.25
N PHE A 91 9.97 -10.18 -0.19
CA PHE A 91 9.17 -9.17 0.51
C PHE A 91 7.93 -9.81 1.14
N ASN A 92 7.22 -9.02 1.94
CA ASN A 92 5.94 -9.43 2.52
C ASN A 92 4.79 -8.81 1.71
N LEU A 93 3.92 -9.68 1.19
CA LEU A 93 2.69 -9.30 0.52
C LEU A 93 1.55 -9.26 1.53
N LEU A 94 0.80 -8.16 1.59
CA LEU A 94 -0.38 -8.07 2.46
C LEU A 94 -1.47 -9.02 1.97
N HIS A 95 -1.77 -10.03 2.78
CA HIS A 95 -2.88 -10.94 2.55
C HIS A 95 -4.19 -10.36 3.12
N SER A 96 -4.14 -9.85 4.35
CA SER A 96 -5.26 -9.16 4.98
C SER A 96 -4.76 -8.21 6.05
N GLY A 97 -5.54 -7.15 6.32
CA GLY A 97 -5.29 -6.21 7.40
C GLY A 97 -5.22 -4.77 6.96
N TYR A 98 -4.71 -3.94 7.84
CA TYR A 98 -4.64 -2.48 7.70
C TYR A 98 -3.24 -2.05 7.28
N ILE A 99 -3.16 -1.18 6.29
CA ILE A 99 -1.88 -0.64 5.80
C ILE A 99 -2.06 0.82 5.35
N ALA A 100 -1.03 1.62 5.49
CA ALA A 100 -0.98 2.96 4.94
C ALA A 100 -0.46 2.93 3.51
N VAL A 101 -1.15 3.60 2.60
CA VAL A 101 -0.78 3.69 1.18
C VAL A 101 -0.73 5.14 0.73
N ALA A 102 0.09 5.43 -0.26
CA ALA A 102 0.12 6.72 -0.91
C ALA A 102 -0.93 6.80 -2.01
N LEU A 103 -1.68 7.88 -2.03
CA LEU A 103 -2.71 8.11 -3.04
C LEU A 103 -2.16 8.90 -4.22
N ASP A 104 -2.69 8.63 -5.40
CA ASP A 104 -2.48 9.47 -6.58
C ASP A 104 -3.02 10.88 -6.35
N ALA A 105 -2.41 11.87 -6.99
CA ALA A 105 -2.80 13.27 -6.86
C ALA A 105 -4.25 13.54 -7.30
N GLY A 106 -4.79 12.70 -8.20
CA GLY A 106 -6.19 12.77 -8.66
C GLY A 106 -7.22 12.14 -7.71
N ALA A 107 -6.78 11.54 -6.59
CA ALA A 107 -7.70 10.96 -5.62
C ALA A 107 -8.55 12.05 -4.95
N THR A 108 -9.86 11.82 -4.89
CA THR A 108 -10.81 12.78 -4.31
C THR A 108 -10.92 12.56 -2.81
N ASP A 109 -10.60 13.57 -2.02
CA ASP A 109 -10.62 13.50 -0.54
C ASP A 109 -11.96 13.05 0.04
N ALA A 110 -13.07 13.48 -0.57
CA ALA A 110 -14.42 13.09 -0.15
C ALA A 110 -14.68 11.57 -0.30
N ASN A 111 -13.96 10.91 -1.20
CA ASN A 111 -14.09 9.47 -1.43
C ASN A 111 -13.09 8.65 -0.59
N VAL A 112 -12.17 9.30 0.12
CA VAL A 112 -11.33 8.66 1.15
C VAL A 112 -12.08 8.65 2.46
N ALA A 113 -13.18 7.93 2.50
CA ALA A 113 -14.07 7.82 3.66
C ALA A 113 -14.27 6.35 4.03
N ALA A 114 -14.59 6.10 5.30
CA ALA A 114 -14.79 4.75 5.82
C ALA A 114 -15.78 3.95 4.96
N GLY A 115 -15.37 2.76 4.55
CA GLY A 115 -16.18 1.84 3.74
C GLY A 115 -16.19 2.13 2.24
N LYS A 116 -15.60 3.23 1.77
CA LYS A 116 -15.47 3.51 0.34
C LYS A 116 -14.41 2.60 -0.30
N LYS A 117 -14.68 2.15 -1.52
CA LYS A 117 -13.76 1.27 -2.25
C LYS A 117 -12.46 1.97 -2.60
N VAL A 118 -11.38 1.23 -2.47
CA VAL A 118 -10.08 1.60 -3.01
C VAL A 118 -10.03 1.21 -4.48
N ALA A 119 -9.43 2.05 -5.30
CA ALA A 119 -9.24 1.78 -6.71
C ALA A 119 -7.76 1.93 -7.10
N VAL A 120 -7.40 1.38 -8.23
CA VAL A 120 -6.07 1.54 -8.83
C VAL A 120 -6.20 2.08 -10.24
N LEU A 121 -5.26 2.92 -10.61
CA LEU A 121 -5.09 3.34 -12.00
C LEU A 121 -4.39 2.24 -12.81
N PRO A 122 -4.50 2.24 -14.14
CA PRO A 122 -3.80 1.28 -14.98
C PRO A 122 -2.29 1.19 -14.72
N ASN A 123 -1.66 2.28 -14.31
CA ASN A 123 -0.23 2.32 -13.97
C ASN A 123 0.10 1.81 -12.55
N GLY A 124 -0.88 1.30 -11.81
CA GLY A 124 -0.71 0.76 -10.46
C GLY A 124 -0.77 1.79 -9.33
N LYS A 125 -0.96 3.06 -9.62
CA LYS A 125 -1.16 4.07 -8.57
C LYS A 125 -2.51 3.88 -7.87
N ILE A 126 -2.52 4.03 -6.56
CA ILE A 126 -3.71 3.86 -5.73
C ILE A 126 -4.52 5.16 -5.76
N THR A 127 -5.82 5.04 -5.93
CA THR A 127 -6.73 6.17 -6.04
C THR A 127 -8.09 5.84 -5.41
N THR A 128 -9.04 6.73 -5.57
CA THR A 128 -10.43 6.55 -5.12
C THR A 128 -11.32 6.04 -6.23
N SER A 129 -12.35 5.28 -5.87
CA SER A 129 -13.41 4.88 -6.79
C SER A 129 -14.03 6.11 -7.45
N GLY A 130 -14.37 6.01 -8.72
CA GLY A 130 -14.92 7.10 -9.53
C GLY A 130 -13.87 8.03 -10.18
N THR A 131 -12.58 7.84 -9.90
CA THR A 131 -11.52 8.50 -10.66
C THR A 131 -11.51 7.95 -12.10
N ALA A 132 -11.27 8.80 -13.08
CA ALA A 132 -11.25 8.39 -14.49
C ALA A 132 -10.24 7.25 -14.71
N THR A 133 -10.67 6.22 -15.43
CA THR A 133 -9.89 4.99 -15.71
C THR A 133 -9.55 4.12 -14.50
N ALA A 134 -9.98 4.49 -13.28
CA ALA A 134 -9.71 3.70 -12.09
C ALA A 134 -10.50 2.39 -12.08
N ILE A 135 -9.86 1.37 -11.56
CA ILE A 135 -10.41 0.02 -11.41
C ILE A 135 -10.62 -0.23 -9.92
N ASP A 136 -11.86 -0.44 -9.51
CA ASP A 136 -12.20 -0.72 -8.11
C ASP A 136 -11.66 -2.08 -7.68
N LEU A 137 -11.01 -2.12 -6.52
CA LEU A 137 -10.50 -3.36 -5.93
C LEU A 137 -11.58 -4.02 -5.08
N ASP A 138 -11.74 -5.31 -5.26
CA ASP A 138 -12.66 -6.10 -4.44
C ASP A 138 -12.03 -6.40 -3.07
N GLY A 139 -12.83 -6.24 -2.01
CA GLY A 139 -12.39 -6.51 -0.64
C GLY A 139 -11.38 -5.50 -0.08
N VAL A 140 -11.18 -4.36 -0.72
CA VAL A 140 -10.29 -3.30 -0.24
C VAL A 140 -11.07 -2.01 -0.07
N VAL A 141 -11.06 -1.48 1.14
CA VAL A 141 -11.81 -0.25 1.48
C VAL A 141 -10.94 0.72 2.26
N PHE A 142 -11.28 2.00 2.17
CA PHE A 142 -10.72 3.02 3.05
C PHE A 142 -11.31 2.91 4.46
N THR A 143 -10.51 3.20 5.46
CA THR A 143 -10.98 3.27 6.86
C THR A 143 -11.44 4.66 7.27
N GLY A 144 -11.15 5.66 6.46
CA GLY A 144 -11.44 7.07 6.74
C GLY A 144 -10.26 7.83 7.36
N THR A 145 -9.22 7.13 7.79
CA THR A 145 -7.99 7.75 8.30
C THR A 145 -7.10 8.18 7.14
N LYS A 146 -6.72 9.44 7.12
CA LYS A 146 -5.87 10.03 6.08
C LYS A 146 -4.99 11.12 6.65
N GLU A 147 -3.84 11.31 6.04
CA GLU A 147 -2.84 12.30 6.44
C GLU A 147 -2.04 12.75 5.21
N THR A 148 -1.53 13.98 5.24
CA THR A 148 -0.59 14.45 4.22
C THR A 148 0.78 14.61 4.88
N VAL A 149 1.76 13.86 4.38
CA VAL A 149 3.14 13.86 4.88
C VAL A 149 4.08 14.22 3.73
N GLY A 150 4.83 15.31 3.88
CA GLY A 150 5.78 15.74 2.85
C GLY A 150 5.14 16.02 1.48
N GLY A 151 3.90 16.48 1.45
CA GLY A 151 3.13 16.72 0.21
C GLY A 151 2.50 15.49 -0.41
N VAL A 152 2.69 14.30 0.17
CA VAL A 152 2.08 13.05 -0.28
C VAL A 152 0.84 12.76 0.57
N LYS A 153 -0.28 12.50 -0.09
CA LYS A 153 -1.51 12.07 0.58
C LYS A 153 -1.39 10.59 0.93
N LEU A 154 -1.46 10.28 2.21
CA LEU A 154 -1.52 8.92 2.73
C LEU A 154 -2.94 8.61 3.21
N ALA A 155 -3.36 7.38 3.03
CA ALA A 155 -4.62 6.87 3.56
C ALA A 155 -4.44 5.48 4.14
N GLU A 156 -5.19 5.19 5.18
CA GLU A 156 -5.30 3.84 5.70
C GLU A 156 -6.34 3.07 4.90
N ILE A 157 -5.97 1.89 4.47
CA ILE A 157 -6.87 0.94 3.82
C ILE A 157 -6.96 -0.36 4.61
N TYR A 158 -8.08 -1.05 4.47
CA TYR A 158 -8.29 -2.39 4.96
C TYR A 158 -8.48 -3.34 3.78
N LYS A 159 -7.69 -4.40 3.76
CA LYS A 159 -7.83 -5.50 2.80
C LYS A 159 -8.40 -6.72 3.52
N ALA A 160 -9.53 -7.21 3.06
CA ALA A 160 -10.08 -8.49 3.49
C ALA A 160 -9.30 -9.66 2.87
N CYS A 161 -9.40 -10.82 3.51
CA CYS A 161 -8.83 -12.06 2.96
C CYS A 161 -9.51 -12.45 1.64
#